data_bde02c9edcfe8f71ab08b9b9822a805d
#
_entry.id   bde02c9edcfe8f71ab08b9b9822a805d
#
_cell.length_a   1.000
_cell.length_b   1.000
_cell.length_c   1.000
_cell.angle_alpha   90.00
_cell.angle_beta   90.00
_cell.angle_gamma   90.00
#
_symmetry.space_group_name_H-M   'P 1'
#
loop_
_entity.id
_entity.type
_entity.pdbx_description
1 polymer ?
#
loop_
_entity_poly.entity_id
_entity_poly.type
_entity_poly.pdbx_seq_one_letter_code
_entity_poly.pdbx_strand_id
1 'polypeptide(L)'
;MLWFIQYILRVIKIDKNMGQIATLIQLHDLQNSTWIYAVVVCAIAIFVAYLVSNMIAWQGGNDRSYIKRRVWWVIIGLVASIGFWVYNDLVNVPRIINIGFRHMYSQTNLFCLFLVLIGYFLISLLLMLFLFRKAKFGSILGKQRNK
;
A
#
# COMPACT_ATOMS: atom_id res chain seq x y z
N MET A 1 -20.96 8.16 -6.30
CA MET A 1 -20.84 7.84 -4.87
C MET A 1 -21.62 6.57 -4.47
N LEU A 2 -22.93 6.47 -4.76
CA LEU A 2 -23.75 5.27 -4.49
C LEU A 2 -23.22 4.00 -5.18
N TRP A 3 -22.71 4.09 -6.41
CA TRP A 3 -22.16 2.95 -7.16
C TRP A 3 -20.91 2.35 -6.51
N PHE A 4 -20.06 3.21 -5.94
CA PHE A 4 -18.85 2.79 -5.20
C PHE A 4 -19.21 2.06 -3.90
N ILE A 5 -20.24 2.56 -3.18
CA ILE A 5 -20.77 1.90 -1.97
C ILE A 5 -21.39 0.55 -2.31
N GLN A 6 -22.17 0.45 -3.41
CA GLN A 6 -22.70 -0.83 -3.88
C GLN A 6 -21.62 -1.81 -4.31
N TYR A 7 -20.54 -1.33 -4.95
CA TYR A 7 -19.40 -2.16 -5.33
C TYR A 7 -18.69 -2.71 -4.09
N ILE A 8 -18.43 -1.87 -3.09
CA ILE A 8 -17.83 -2.30 -1.80
C ILE A 8 -18.75 -3.31 -1.10
N LEU A 9 -20.07 -3.05 -1.02
CA LEU A 9 -21.03 -3.97 -0.44
C LEU A 9 -21.11 -5.30 -1.19
N ARG A 10 -20.95 -5.29 -2.51
CA ARG A 10 -20.91 -6.49 -3.34
C ARG A 10 -19.64 -7.29 -3.10
N VAL A 11 -18.48 -6.63 -2.99
CA VAL A 11 -17.20 -7.28 -2.65
C VAL A 11 -17.28 -7.90 -1.26
N ILE A 12 -17.82 -7.20 -0.27
CA ILE A 12 -18.03 -7.70 1.09
C ILE A 12 -19.01 -8.90 1.09
N LYS A 13 -20.05 -8.87 0.24
CA LYS A 13 -21.04 -9.95 0.14
C LYS A 13 -20.51 -11.21 -0.59
N ILE A 14 -19.63 -11.03 -1.58
CA ILE A 14 -18.93 -12.15 -2.24
C ILE A 14 -18.01 -12.85 -1.25
N ASP A 15 -17.38 -12.10 -0.37
CA ASP A 15 -16.43 -12.62 0.62
C ASP A 15 -17.10 -13.39 1.78
N LYS A 16 -18.39 -13.19 1.99
CA LYS A 16 -19.18 -13.95 2.99
C LYS A 16 -19.34 -15.45 2.65
N ASN A 17 -19.09 -15.80 1.36
CA ASN A 17 -19.05 -17.20 0.90
C ASN A 17 -17.65 -17.82 0.98
N MET A 18 -16.60 -17.07 1.31
CA MET A 18 -15.30 -17.64 1.63
C MET A 18 -15.35 -18.25 3.04
N GLY A 19 -14.93 -19.51 3.18
CA GLY A 19 -15.11 -20.34 4.36
C GLY A 19 -14.71 -19.65 5.67
N GLN A 20 -15.46 -19.99 6.72
CA GLN A 20 -15.17 -19.53 8.09
C GLN A 20 -13.85 -20.12 8.58
N ILE A 21 -13.05 -19.33 9.27
CA ILE A 21 -11.76 -19.76 9.82
C ILE A 21 -11.98 -20.26 11.24
N ALA A 22 -11.98 -21.58 11.38
CA ALA A 22 -12.22 -22.28 12.65
C ALA A 22 -10.96 -23.00 13.18
N THR A 23 -9.99 -23.30 12.32
CA THR A 23 -8.79 -24.08 12.67
C THR A 23 -7.53 -23.23 12.64
N LEU A 24 -6.52 -23.66 13.43
CA LEU A 24 -5.22 -22.99 13.48
C LEU A 24 -4.50 -23.04 12.13
N ILE A 25 -4.64 -24.12 11.38
CA ILE A 25 -4.02 -24.27 10.05
C ILE A 25 -4.58 -23.21 9.09
N GLN A 26 -5.89 -23.04 9.05
CA GLN A 26 -6.53 -22.01 8.23
C GLN A 26 -6.11 -20.59 8.62
N LEU A 27 -5.87 -20.34 9.92
CA LEU A 27 -5.36 -19.07 10.40
C LEU A 27 -3.94 -18.81 9.87
N HIS A 28 -3.05 -19.81 9.93
CA HIS A 28 -1.69 -19.69 9.40
C HIS A 28 -1.67 -19.45 7.89
N ASP A 29 -2.52 -20.14 7.14
CA ASP A 29 -2.65 -19.94 5.70
C ASP A 29 -3.12 -18.49 5.38
N LEU A 30 -4.06 -17.97 6.17
CA LEU A 30 -4.51 -16.59 6.04
C LEU A 30 -3.39 -15.60 6.38
N GLN A 31 -2.63 -15.83 7.46
CA GLN A 31 -1.49 -14.99 7.82
C GLN A 31 -0.43 -14.98 6.72
N ASN A 32 -0.05 -16.14 6.19
CA ASN A 32 0.90 -16.26 5.09
C ASN A 32 0.43 -15.52 3.84
N SER A 33 -0.85 -15.68 3.49
CA SER A 33 -1.46 -14.95 2.37
C SER A 33 -1.40 -13.44 2.59
N THR A 34 -1.65 -12.97 3.81
CA THR A 34 -1.59 -11.55 4.17
C THR A 34 -0.18 -10.97 4.00
N TRP A 35 0.87 -11.73 4.36
CA TRP A 35 2.26 -11.33 4.12
C TRP A 35 2.57 -11.19 2.62
N ILE A 36 2.14 -12.14 1.81
CA ILE A 36 2.31 -12.09 0.35
C ILE A 36 1.60 -10.88 -0.23
N TYR A 37 0.34 -10.64 0.16
CA TYR A 37 -0.42 -9.47 -0.29
C TYR A 37 0.20 -8.15 0.15
N ALA A 38 0.80 -8.07 1.34
CA ALA A 38 1.53 -6.89 1.79
C ALA A 38 2.69 -6.54 0.85
N VAL A 39 3.48 -7.54 0.44
CA VAL A 39 4.59 -7.34 -0.52
C VAL A 39 4.06 -6.89 -1.89
N VAL A 40 2.99 -7.51 -2.38
CA VAL A 40 2.38 -7.15 -3.67
C VAL A 40 1.83 -5.72 -3.64
N VAL A 41 1.13 -5.33 -2.57
CA VAL A 41 0.60 -3.96 -2.41
C VAL A 41 1.74 -2.95 -2.34
N CYS A 42 2.83 -3.26 -1.64
CA CYS A 42 4.01 -2.42 -1.59
C CYS A 42 4.61 -2.19 -3.00
N ALA A 43 4.76 -3.25 -3.80
CA ALA A 43 5.26 -3.15 -5.17
C ALA A 43 4.35 -2.32 -6.07
N ILE A 44 3.03 -2.53 -6.00
CA ILE A 44 2.04 -1.76 -6.75
C ILE A 44 2.07 -0.29 -6.34
N ALA A 45 2.16 0.02 -5.05
CA ALA A 45 2.22 1.40 -4.55
C ALA A 45 3.46 2.14 -5.07
N ILE A 46 4.63 1.48 -5.10
CA ILE A 46 5.86 2.03 -5.67
C ILE A 46 5.69 2.32 -7.17
N PHE A 47 5.09 1.38 -7.90
CA PHE A 47 4.83 1.55 -9.32
C PHE A 47 3.88 2.72 -9.60
N VAL A 48 2.80 2.85 -8.83
CA VAL A 48 1.86 3.99 -8.92
C VAL A 48 2.57 5.31 -8.61
N ALA A 49 3.40 5.36 -7.58
CA ALA A 49 4.18 6.55 -7.23
C ALA A 49 5.15 6.95 -8.36
N TYR A 50 5.76 5.97 -9.03
CA TYR A 50 6.59 6.20 -10.21
C TYR A 50 5.78 6.78 -11.37
N LEU A 51 4.60 6.21 -11.68
CA LEU A 51 3.73 6.73 -12.74
C LEU A 51 3.27 8.16 -12.45
N VAL A 52 2.76 8.43 -11.25
CA VAL A 52 2.29 9.76 -10.85
C VAL A 52 3.43 10.78 -10.93
N SER A 53 4.64 10.41 -10.49
CA SER A 53 5.81 11.29 -10.60
C SER A 53 6.16 11.66 -12.06
N ASN A 54 5.96 10.71 -12.99
CA ASN A 54 6.19 10.95 -14.42
C ASN A 54 5.09 11.79 -15.07
N MET A 55 3.84 11.68 -14.60
CA MET A 55 2.70 12.49 -15.10
C MET A 55 2.81 13.96 -14.72
N ILE A 56 3.48 14.29 -13.61
CA ILE A 56 3.67 15.69 -13.20
C ILE A 56 4.65 16.35 -14.16
N ALA A 57 4.15 17.32 -14.95
CA ALA A 57 4.95 18.03 -15.94
C ALA A 57 6.11 18.78 -15.29
N TRP A 58 7.22 18.83 -15.99
CA TRP A 58 8.37 19.65 -15.62
C TRP A 58 8.12 21.08 -16.08
N GLN A 59 8.09 22.03 -15.14
CA GLN A 59 7.97 23.46 -15.44
C GLN A 59 9.39 24.06 -15.39
N GLY A 60 9.88 24.60 -16.51
CA GLY A 60 11.22 25.20 -16.59
C GLY A 60 11.41 26.40 -15.65
N GLY A 61 12.66 26.72 -15.33
CA GLY A 61 13.00 27.89 -14.51
C GLY A 61 12.98 27.63 -13.01
N ASN A 62 12.20 28.39 -12.24
CA ASN A 62 12.08 28.24 -10.78
C ASN A 62 11.06 27.16 -10.39
N ASP A 63 11.24 25.96 -10.93
CA ASP A 63 10.28 24.86 -10.84
C ASP A 63 10.20 24.28 -9.43
N ARG A 64 8.99 24.33 -8.86
CA ARG A 64 8.64 23.68 -7.58
C ARG A 64 7.91 22.33 -7.77
N SER A 65 7.92 21.75 -8.97
CA SER A 65 7.22 20.48 -9.26
C SER A 65 7.74 19.31 -8.42
N TYR A 66 9.00 19.35 -7.96
CA TYR A 66 9.55 18.36 -7.05
C TYR A 66 8.81 18.29 -5.71
N ILE A 67 8.26 19.42 -5.22
CA ILE A 67 7.45 19.46 -3.98
C ILE A 67 6.14 18.74 -4.21
N LYS A 68 5.46 18.96 -5.34
CA LYS A 68 4.23 18.27 -5.70
C LYS A 68 4.45 16.76 -5.80
N ARG A 69 5.56 16.32 -6.43
CA ARG A 69 5.93 14.90 -6.51
C ARG A 69 6.18 14.29 -5.14
N ARG A 70 6.86 15.01 -4.24
CA ARG A 70 7.11 14.56 -2.86
C ARG A 70 5.81 14.38 -2.08
N VAL A 71 4.89 15.34 -2.17
CA VAL A 71 3.58 15.26 -1.50
C VAL A 71 2.79 14.04 -1.99
N TRP A 72 2.70 13.84 -3.30
CA TRP A 72 2.02 12.67 -3.86
C TRP A 72 2.68 11.36 -3.47
N TRP A 73 4.00 11.31 -3.45
CA TRP A 73 4.73 10.13 -2.99
C TRP A 73 4.39 9.76 -1.54
N VAL A 74 4.35 10.72 -0.63
CA VAL A 74 3.96 10.50 0.77
C VAL A 74 2.49 10.05 0.86
N ILE A 75 1.58 10.73 0.15
CA ILE A 75 0.16 10.40 0.16
C ILE A 75 -0.07 8.96 -0.33
N ILE A 76 0.55 8.55 -1.43
CA ILE A 76 0.40 7.20 -1.98
C ILE A 76 0.88 6.15 -0.97
N GLY A 77 2.02 6.36 -0.31
CA GLY A 77 2.53 5.45 0.72
C GLY A 77 1.58 5.30 1.90
N LEU A 78 1.05 6.40 2.41
CA LEU A 78 0.10 6.39 3.53
C LEU A 78 -1.23 5.74 3.14
N VAL A 79 -1.80 6.11 1.99
CA VAL A 79 -3.07 5.55 1.51
C VAL A 79 -2.96 4.06 1.23
N ALA A 80 -1.86 3.59 0.63
CA ALA A 80 -1.64 2.17 0.38
C ALA A 80 -1.53 1.37 1.68
N SER A 81 -0.78 1.86 2.66
CA SER A 81 -0.58 1.16 3.94
C SER A 81 -1.86 1.12 4.77
N ILE A 82 -2.53 2.26 4.94
CA ILE A 82 -3.78 2.34 5.72
C ILE A 82 -4.90 1.59 5.00
N GLY A 83 -5.01 1.74 3.68
CA GLY A 83 -6.01 1.04 2.88
C GLY A 83 -5.86 -0.48 2.94
N PHE A 84 -4.63 -0.98 2.88
CA PHE A 84 -4.33 -2.40 3.06
C PHE A 84 -4.76 -2.90 4.44
N TRP A 85 -4.42 -2.17 5.52
CA TRP A 85 -4.78 -2.53 6.88
C TRP A 85 -6.30 -2.55 7.09
N VAL A 86 -6.99 -1.48 6.67
CA VAL A 86 -8.45 -1.36 6.77
C VAL A 86 -9.15 -2.47 5.98
N TYR A 87 -8.68 -2.77 4.75
CA TYR A 87 -9.23 -3.84 3.95
C TYR A 87 -9.15 -5.19 4.67
N ASN A 88 -7.98 -5.54 5.21
CA ASN A 88 -7.81 -6.79 5.94
C ASN A 88 -8.65 -6.85 7.22
N ASP A 89 -8.78 -5.74 7.94
CA ASP A 89 -9.59 -5.68 9.16
C ASP A 89 -11.09 -5.87 8.85
N LEU A 90 -11.60 -5.22 7.81
CA LEU A 90 -13.01 -5.30 7.43
C LEU A 90 -13.39 -6.64 6.76
N VAL A 91 -12.47 -7.26 6.03
CA VAL A 91 -12.77 -8.46 5.22
C VAL A 91 -12.38 -9.74 5.96
N ASN A 92 -11.19 -9.80 6.54
CA ASN A 92 -10.64 -11.03 7.10
C ASN A 92 -11.03 -11.26 8.56
N VAL A 93 -11.05 -10.20 9.40
CA VAL A 93 -11.38 -10.34 10.83
C VAL A 93 -12.79 -10.91 11.07
N PRO A 94 -13.86 -10.49 10.35
CA PRO A 94 -15.20 -11.05 10.57
C PRO A 94 -15.32 -12.54 10.23
N ARG A 95 -14.42 -13.07 9.39
CA ARG A 95 -14.40 -14.48 8.98
C ARG A 95 -13.84 -15.42 10.07
N ILE A 96 -13.11 -14.87 11.04
CA ILE A 96 -12.50 -15.63 12.12
C ILE A 96 -13.52 -15.79 13.26
N ILE A 97 -13.90 -17.04 13.56
CA ILE A 97 -14.92 -17.35 14.57
C ILE A 97 -14.35 -17.16 15.98
N ASN A 98 -13.14 -17.65 16.22
CA ASN A 98 -12.51 -17.66 17.54
C ASN A 98 -11.92 -16.29 17.88
N ILE A 99 -12.29 -15.72 19.03
CA ILE A 99 -11.81 -14.41 19.50
C ILE A 99 -10.28 -14.40 19.68
N GLY A 100 -9.68 -15.49 20.18
CA GLY A 100 -8.23 -15.61 20.32
C GLY A 100 -7.50 -15.54 18.97
N PHE A 101 -8.05 -16.17 17.95
CA PHE A 101 -7.50 -16.12 16.58
C PHE A 101 -7.66 -14.73 15.95
N ARG A 102 -8.73 -13.99 16.25
CA ARG A 102 -8.90 -12.61 15.83
C ARG A 102 -7.77 -11.71 16.34
N HIS A 103 -7.42 -11.88 17.61
CA HIS A 103 -6.33 -11.12 18.22
C HIS A 103 -4.99 -11.44 17.56
N MET A 104 -4.68 -12.72 17.34
CA MET A 104 -3.46 -13.16 16.64
C MET A 104 -3.39 -12.61 15.21
N TYR A 105 -4.51 -12.64 14.48
CA TYR A 105 -4.56 -12.10 13.12
C TYR A 105 -4.41 -10.56 13.10
N SER A 106 -5.06 -9.85 14.02
CA SER A 106 -4.97 -8.40 14.12
C SER A 106 -3.53 -7.94 14.38
N GLN A 107 -2.77 -8.66 15.21
CA GLN A 107 -1.34 -8.42 15.39
C GLN A 107 -0.56 -8.60 14.07
N THR A 108 -0.80 -9.69 13.35
CA THR A 108 -0.17 -9.93 12.05
C THR A 108 -0.51 -8.82 11.05
N ASN A 109 -1.78 -8.40 10.99
CA ASN A 109 -2.22 -7.31 10.13
C ASN A 109 -1.52 -5.98 10.45
N LEU A 110 -1.31 -5.69 11.74
CA LEU A 110 -0.57 -4.51 12.18
C LEU A 110 0.91 -4.58 11.76
N PHE A 111 1.56 -5.73 11.91
CA PHE A 111 2.93 -5.93 11.41
C PHE A 111 3.02 -5.75 9.90
N CYS A 112 2.06 -6.27 9.15
CA CYS A 112 1.99 -6.09 7.70
C CYS A 112 1.79 -4.61 7.30
N LEU A 113 1.00 -3.83 8.06
CA LEU A 113 0.88 -2.38 7.86
C LEU A 113 2.27 -1.71 7.94
N PHE A 114 3.05 -1.98 9.00
CA PHE A 114 4.39 -1.42 9.15
C PHE A 114 5.33 -1.90 8.06
N LEU A 115 5.23 -3.16 7.64
CA LEU A 115 6.03 -3.69 6.54
C LEU A 115 5.73 -2.96 5.23
N VAL A 116 4.46 -2.74 4.89
CA VAL A 116 4.07 -1.98 3.68
C VAL A 116 4.57 -0.54 3.78
N LEU A 117 4.39 0.11 4.93
CA LEU A 117 4.79 1.50 5.14
C LEU A 117 6.32 1.67 5.02
N ILE A 118 7.07 0.93 5.84
CA ILE A 118 8.53 1.02 5.88
C ILE A 118 9.13 0.51 4.57
N GLY A 119 8.66 -0.61 4.05
CA GLY A 119 9.10 -1.20 2.79
C GLY A 119 8.88 -0.24 1.62
N TYR A 120 7.72 0.40 1.52
CA TYR A 120 7.44 1.40 0.51
C TYR A 120 8.45 2.55 0.55
N PHE A 121 8.66 3.16 1.73
CA PHE A 121 9.58 4.30 1.84
C PHE A 121 11.03 3.90 1.60
N LEU A 122 11.49 2.78 2.17
CA LEU A 122 12.88 2.33 1.99
C LEU A 122 13.16 1.93 0.54
N ILE A 123 12.33 1.08 -0.05
CA ILE A 123 12.55 0.60 -1.42
C ILE A 123 12.43 1.74 -2.41
N SER A 124 11.43 2.61 -2.28
CA SER A 124 11.30 3.76 -3.17
C SER A 124 12.47 4.74 -3.05
N LEU A 125 13.00 4.98 -1.84
CA LEU A 125 14.20 5.78 -1.64
C LEU A 125 15.43 5.15 -2.33
N LEU A 126 15.63 3.85 -2.17
CA LEU A 126 16.73 3.14 -2.84
C LEU A 126 16.61 3.23 -4.37
N LEU A 127 15.41 3.03 -4.90
CA LEU A 127 15.16 3.18 -6.35
C LEU A 127 15.44 4.60 -6.83
N MET A 128 15.05 5.63 -6.08
CA MET A 128 15.34 7.03 -6.41
C MET A 128 16.85 7.34 -6.42
N LEU A 129 17.59 6.77 -5.46
CA LEU A 129 19.02 7.02 -5.31
C LEU A 129 19.87 6.30 -6.38
N PHE A 130 19.52 5.04 -6.69
CA PHE A 130 20.34 4.18 -7.54
C PHE A 130 19.86 4.13 -8.99
N LEU A 131 18.59 3.78 -9.23
CA LEU A 131 18.09 3.56 -10.59
C LEU A 131 17.58 4.85 -11.25
N PHE A 132 16.84 5.68 -10.50
CA PHE A 132 16.10 6.81 -11.07
C PHE A 132 16.71 8.17 -10.72
N ARG A 133 17.98 8.22 -10.37
CA ARG A 133 18.69 9.46 -9.97
C ARG A 133 18.54 10.59 -10.98
N LYS A 134 18.53 10.29 -12.28
CA LYS A 134 18.37 11.26 -13.37
C LYS A 134 16.94 11.43 -13.87
N ALA A 135 16.00 10.62 -13.38
CA ALA A 135 14.60 10.65 -13.79
C ALA A 135 13.76 11.61 -12.91
N LYS A 136 12.55 11.91 -13.37
CA LYS A 136 11.58 12.74 -12.61
C LYS A 136 11.28 12.15 -11.22
N PHE A 137 11.30 10.83 -11.09
CA PHE A 137 11.10 10.13 -9.81
C PHE A 137 12.24 10.44 -8.83
N GLY A 138 13.50 10.48 -9.28
CA GLY A 138 14.64 10.87 -8.45
C GLY A 138 14.60 12.33 -7.99
N SER A 139 13.92 13.22 -8.71
CA SER A 139 13.78 14.63 -8.32
C SER A 139 12.93 14.86 -7.06
N ILE A 140 12.24 13.83 -6.56
CA ILE A 140 11.50 13.88 -5.28
C ILE A 140 12.46 14.22 -4.12
N LEU A 141 13.70 13.75 -4.17
CA LEU A 141 14.71 14.00 -3.13
C LEU A 141 15.28 15.43 -3.14
N GLY A 142 15.18 16.14 -4.24
CA GLY A 142 15.65 17.53 -4.33
C GLY A 142 15.63 18.09 -5.75
N LYS A 143 15.86 19.40 -5.85
CA LYS A 143 16.00 20.10 -7.13
C LYS A 143 17.16 19.49 -7.92
N GLN A 144 16.90 18.85 -9.06
CA GLN A 144 17.97 18.41 -9.94
C GLN A 144 18.70 19.67 -10.45
N ARG A 145 19.96 19.77 -10.07
CA ARG A 145 20.85 20.81 -10.60
C ARG A 145 21.26 20.37 -12.01
N ASN A 146 20.59 20.91 -13.02
CA ASN A 146 21.08 20.75 -14.39
C ASN A 146 22.49 21.35 -14.46
N LYS A 147 23.49 20.49 -14.67
CA LYS A 147 24.78 20.89 -15.21
C LYS A 147 24.69 20.89 -16.71
#